data_519d53518e856f0f7aeb6c8cae4efdae
#
_entry.id   519d53518e856f0f7aeb6c8cae4efdae
#
_cell.length_a   1.000
_cell.length_b   1.000
_cell.length_c   1.000
_cell.angle_alpha   90.00
_cell.angle_beta   90.00
_cell.angle_gamma   90.00
#
_symmetry.space_group_name_H-M   'P 1'
#
loop_
_entity.id
_entity.type
_entity.pdbx_description
1 polymer ?
#
loop_
_entity_poly.entity_id
_entity_poly.type
_entity_poly.pdbx_seq_one_letter_code
_entity_poly.pdbx_strand_id
1 'polypeptide(L)'
;GERQVNVLVATSGDTGSAVANGFLDVPGVKVFVLYPQGKVSEIQEKQFTTLGRNITALEVSGTFDDCQALVKNAFMDKELNEKLYLTSANSINVARFLPQSFYYFYAYAQLCGLVGKPEEVVFSVPSGNFGNITAGLMAKRMGLPVKRFIAANNRNDVFLQYLRTGVYTPRPSVATI
;
A
#
# COMPACT_ATOMS: atom_id res chain seq x y z
N GLY A 1 -18.65 23.07 11.22
CA GLY A 1 -18.41 21.73 11.75
C GLY A 1 -17.34 21.05 10.95
N GLU A 2 -16.44 20.36 11.59
CA GLU A 2 -15.40 19.57 10.90
C GLU A 2 -16.07 18.48 10.08
N ARG A 3 -15.74 18.44 8.79
CA ARG A 3 -16.32 17.46 7.87
C ARG A 3 -15.67 16.10 8.13
N GLN A 4 -16.48 15.07 8.45
CA GLN A 4 -15.98 13.71 8.66
C GLN A 4 -15.26 13.19 7.42
N VAL A 5 -14.06 12.65 7.61
CA VAL A 5 -13.26 11.99 6.57
C VAL A 5 -13.61 10.51 6.53
N ASN A 6 -13.93 9.98 5.36
CA ASN A 6 -14.21 8.57 5.14
C ASN A 6 -13.08 7.96 4.32
N VAL A 7 -12.27 7.13 4.96
CA VAL A 7 -11.12 6.44 4.36
C VAL A 7 -11.58 5.13 3.77
N LEU A 8 -11.43 4.96 2.47
CA LEU A 8 -11.69 3.69 1.79
C LEU A 8 -10.38 2.96 1.53
N VAL A 9 -10.33 1.68 1.85
CA VAL A 9 -9.18 0.83 1.56
C VAL A 9 -9.63 -0.54 1.07
N ALA A 10 -9.17 -0.94 -0.12
CA ALA A 10 -9.25 -2.32 -0.57
C ALA A 10 -7.99 -3.05 -0.10
N THR A 11 -8.16 -4.23 0.47
CA THR A 11 -7.05 -5.01 1.02
C THR A 11 -7.11 -6.48 0.65
N SER A 12 -5.95 -7.09 0.53
CA SER A 12 -5.75 -8.54 0.49
C SER A 12 -5.09 -9.06 1.79
N GLY A 13 -4.98 -8.20 2.82
CA GLY A 13 -4.40 -8.56 4.13
C GLY A 13 -3.78 -7.37 4.87
N ASP A 14 -2.46 -7.24 4.86
CA ASP A 14 -1.68 -6.35 5.75
C ASP A 14 -2.01 -4.84 5.62
N THR A 15 -2.31 -4.37 4.41
CA THR A 15 -2.68 -2.96 4.22
C THR A 15 -3.95 -2.59 4.99
N GLY A 16 -4.97 -3.45 4.96
CA GLY A 16 -6.22 -3.21 5.67
C GLY A 16 -6.02 -3.14 7.17
N SER A 17 -5.29 -4.08 7.74
CA SER A 17 -4.98 -4.09 9.18
C SER A 17 -4.14 -2.89 9.60
N ALA A 18 -3.11 -2.52 8.82
CA ALA A 18 -2.27 -1.36 9.11
C ALA A 18 -3.07 -0.05 9.08
N VAL A 19 -3.93 0.14 8.08
CA VAL A 19 -4.78 1.33 7.95
C VAL A 19 -5.83 1.37 9.05
N ALA A 20 -6.50 0.26 9.32
CA ALA A 20 -7.51 0.18 10.36
C ALA A 20 -6.93 0.52 11.75
N ASN A 21 -5.80 -0.09 12.10
CA ASN A 21 -5.16 0.19 13.39
C ASN A 21 -4.56 1.59 13.46
N GLY A 22 -4.00 2.11 12.37
CA GLY A 22 -3.43 3.46 12.33
C GLY A 22 -4.46 4.58 12.49
N PHE A 23 -5.71 4.34 12.09
CA PHE A 23 -6.82 5.29 12.24
C PHE A 23 -7.81 4.94 13.34
N LEU A 24 -7.57 3.88 14.10
CA LEU A 24 -8.45 3.49 15.20
C LEU A 24 -8.58 4.63 16.21
N ASP A 25 -9.83 4.98 16.52
CA ASP A 25 -10.19 6.07 17.45
C ASP A 25 -9.70 7.48 17.06
N VAL A 26 -9.26 7.68 15.81
CA VAL A 26 -8.93 9.03 15.33
C VAL A 26 -10.20 9.84 15.17
N PRO A 27 -10.36 10.97 15.90
CA PRO A 27 -11.57 11.81 15.82
C PRO A 27 -11.82 12.32 14.39
N GLY A 28 -13.08 12.32 13.96
CA GLY A 28 -13.46 12.82 12.65
C GLY A 28 -13.11 11.89 11.47
N VAL A 29 -12.56 10.72 11.71
CA VAL A 29 -12.20 9.73 10.69
C VAL A 29 -13.05 8.48 10.83
N LYS A 30 -13.63 8.01 9.72
CA LYS A 30 -14.17 6.64 9.56
C LYS A 30 -13.37 5.87 8.53
N VAL A 31 -13.15 4.59 8.77
CA VAL A 31 -12.44 3.70 7.86
C VAL A 31 -13.34 2.58 7.39
N PHE A 32 -13.38 2.36 6.09
CA PHE A 32 -14.08 1.25 5.45
C PHE A 32 -13.04 0.36 4.78
N VAL A 33 -12.90 -0.87 5.30
CA VAL A 33 -11.94 -1.87 4.79
C VAL A 33 -12.72 -2.87 3.93
N LEU A 34 -12.50 -2.85 2.63
CA LEU A 34 -13.09 -3.80 1.69
C LEU A 34 -12.11 -4.96 1.47
N TYR A 35 -12.58 -6.18 1.67
CA TYR A 35 -11.74 -7.38 1.52
C TYR A 35 -12.50 -8.52 0.83
N PRO A 36 -11.81 -9.37 0.05
CA PRO A 36 -12.46 -10.45 -0.68
C PRO A 36 -12.74 -11.64 0.24
N GLN A 37 -13.97 -12.13 0.18
CA GLN A 37 -14.47 -13.25 0.98
C GLN A 37 -13.57 -14.49 0.83
N GLY A 38 -13.11 -15.03 1.95
CA GLY A 38 -12.29 -16.25 2.00
C GLY A 38 -10.92 -16.15 1.28
N LYS A 39 -10.45 -14.95 0.95
CA LYS A 39 -9.16 -14.72 0.26
C LYS A 39 -8.12 -14.02 1.14
N VAL A 40 -8.46 -13.68 2.35
CA VAL A 40 -7.56 -13.12 3.37
C VAL A 40 -7.31 -14.18 4.41
N SER A 41 -6.11 -14.25 4.97
CA SER A 41 -5.83 -15.20 6.04
C SER A 41 -6.64 -14.85 7.29
N GLU A 42 -7.08 -15.85 8.05
CA GLU A 42 -7.92 -15.65 9.24
C GLU A 42 -7.29 -14.68 10.26
N ILE A 43 -5.98 -14.73 10.42
CA ILE A 43 -5.25 -13.83 11.33
C ILE A 43 -5.33 -12.39 10.82
N GLN A 44 -5.08 -12.15 9.55
CA GLN A 44 -5.13 -10.80 8.96
C GLN A 44 -6.56 -10.26 8.95
N GLU A 45 -7.55 -11.09 8.65
CA GLU A 45 -8.96 -10.71 8.68
C GLU A 45 -9.39 -10.25 10.08
N LYS A 46 -9.05 -11.00 11.12
CA LYS A 46 -9.35 -10.63 12.50
C LYS A 46 -8.72 -9.31 12.95
N GLN A 47 -7.57 -8.92 12.38
CA GLN A 47 -6.89 -7.67 12.72
C GLN A 47 -7.67 -6.40 12.35
N PHE A 48 -8.67 -6.48 11.48
CA PHE A 48 -9.51 -5.34 11.13
C PHE A 48 -11.02 -5.60 11.33
N THR A 49 -11.48 -6.85 11.27
CA THR A 49 -12.91 -7.15 11.45
C THR A 49 -13.37 -7.07 12.91
N THR A 50 -12.46 -7.23 13.86
CA THR A 50 -12.79 -7.24 15.30
C THR A 50 -12.67 -5.89 15.98
N LEU A 51 -12.19 -4.85 15.29
CA LEU A 51 -11.92 -3.54 15.90
C LEU A 51 -13.19 -2.75 16.23
N GLY A 52 -14.19 -2.76 15.34
CA GLY A 52 -15.40 -1.96 15.52
C GLY A 52 -15.10 -0.45 15.58
N ARG A 53 -15.86 0.28 16.41
CA ARG A 53 -15.70 1.74 16.62
C ARG A 53 -15.85 2.52 15.31
N ASN A 54 -14.80 3.25 14.92
CA ASN A 54 -14.75 4.00 13.66
C ASN A 54 -14.26 3.16 12.45
N ILE A 55 -14.04 1.86 12.65
CA ILE A 55 -13.61 0.92 11.62
C ILE A 55 -14.78 0.03 11.21
N THR A 56 -15.06 -0.04 9.92
CA THR A 56 -16.07 -0.92 9.32
C THR A 56 -15.41 -1.83 8.30
N ALA A 57 -15.50 -3.14 8.51
CA ALA A 57 -15.03 -4.12 7.55
C ALA A 57 -16.20 -4.57 6.66
N LEU A 58 -15.97 -4.56 5.34
CA LEU A 58 -16.94 -4.95 4.32
C LEU A 58 -16.40 -6.15 3.54
N GLU A 59 -17.01 -7.29 3.76
CA GLU A 59 -16.70 -8.51 3.01
C GLU A 59 -17.35 -8.44 1.63
N VAL A 60 -16.56 -8.68 0.59
CA VAL A 60 -16.98 -8.63 -0.81
C VAL A 60 -16.96 -10.04 -1.40
N SER A 61 -18.07 -10.49 -1.94
CA SER A 61 -18.14 -11.76 -2.69
C SER A 61 -17.47 -11.57 -4.06
N GLY A 62 -16.16 -11.71 -4.11
CA GLY A 62 -15.36 -11.46 -5.30
C GLY A 62 -13.86 -11.62 -5.06
N THR A 63 -13.08 -10.90 -5.83
CA THR A 63 -11.63 -10.86 -5.78
C THR A 63 -11.12 -9.55 -5.15
N PHE A 64 -9.82 -9.46 -4.92
CA PHE A 64 -9.18 -8.20 -4.53
C PHE A 64 -9.38 -7.09 -5.57
N ASP A 65 -9.35 -7.45 -6.86
CA ASP A 65 -9.58 -6.51 -7.95
C ASP A 65 -11.01 -5.95 -7.93
N ASP A 66 -12.01 -6.77 -7.53
CA ASP A 66 -13.39 -6.32 -7.34
C ASP A 66 -13.47 -5.31 -6.17
N CYS A 67 -12.79 -5.57 -5.08
CA CYS A 67 -12.70 -4.60 -3.98
C CYS A 67 -12.08 -3.27 -4.43
N GLN A 68 -11.02 -3.32 -5.23
CA GLN A 68 -10.40 -2.11 -5.80
C GLN A 68 -11.33 -1.38 -6.77
N ALA A 69 -12.08 -2.12 -7.59
CA ALA A 69 -13.05 -1.54 -8.51
C ALA A 69 -14.17 -0.82 -7.74
N LEU A 70 -14.69 -1.40 -6.66
CA LEU A 70 -15.68 -0.74 -5.80
C LEU A 70 -15.15 0.57 -5.21
N VAL A 71 -13.92 0.58 -4.70
CA VAL A 71 -13.28 1.80 -4.19
C VAL A 71 -13.15 2.86 -5.29
N LYS A 72 -12.68 2.47 -6.49
CA LYS A 72 -12.59 3.40 -7.63
C LYS A 72 -13.95 3.96 -8.03
N ASN A 73 -14.98 3.11 -8.11
CA ASN A 73 -16.32 3.52 -8.45
C ASN A 73 -16.89 4.50 -7.43
N ALA A 74 -16.65 4.29 -6.13
CA ALA A 74 -17.04 5.25 -5.09
C ALA A 74 -16.41 6.63 -5.29
N PHE A 75 -15.16 6.71 -5.73
CA PHE A 75 -14.51 8.00 -6.06
C PHE A 75 -15.08 8.67 -7.33
N MET A 76 -15.63 7.88 -8.24
CA MET A 76 -16.24 8.41 -9.48
C MET A 76 -17.72 8.75 -9.33
N ASP A 77 -18.35 8.27 -8.27
CA ASP A 77 -19.76 8.53 -7.98
C ASP A 77 -19.94 9.96 -7.44
N LYS A 78 -20.57 10.82 -8.26
CA LYS A 78 -20.77 12.23 -7.93
C LYS A 78 -21.71 12.42 -6.74
N GLU A 79 -22.80 11.67 -6.67
CA GLU A 79 -23.77 11.77 -5.59
C GLU A 79 -23.15 11.39 -4.24
N LEU A 80 -22.33 10.33 -4.24
CA LEU A 80 -21.62 9.89 -3.05
C LEU A 80 -20.59 10.94 -2.58
N ASN A 81 -19.83 11.52 -3.51
CA ASN A 81 -18.81 12.52 -3.21
C ASN A 81 -19.39 13.87 -2.78
N GLU A 82 -20.61 14.21 -3.19
CA GLU A 82 -21.33 15.39 -2.69
C GLU A 82 -21.73 15.22 -1.21
N LYS A 83 -22.11 14.00 -0.81
CA LYS A 83 -22.56 13.68 0.55
C LYS A 83 -21.43 13.37 1.51
N LEU A 84 -20.38 12.72 1.03
CA LEU A 84 -19.26 12.21 1.84
C LEU A 84 -17.92 12.79 1.39
N TYR A 85 -17.05 13.05 2.35
CA TYR A 85 -15.67 13.36 2.05
C TYR A 85 -14.86 12.06 2.01
N LEU A 86 -14.56 11.58 0.80
CA LEU A 86 -13.86 10.31 0.58
C LEU A 86 -12.36 10.54 0.38
N THR A 87 -11.57 9.65 0.95
CA THR A 87 -10.14 9.52 0.66
C THR A 87 -9.74 8.06 0.59
N SER A 88 -8.62 7.75 -0.05
CA SER A 88 -8.12 6.39 -0.17
C SER A 88 -6.81 6.22 0.58
N ALA A 89 -6.68 5.11 1.30
CA ALA A 89 -5.44 4.66 1.91
C ALA A 89 -4.76 3.52 1.14
N ASN A 90 -5.07 3.34 -0.13
CA ASN A 90 -4.41 2.34 -0.97
C ASN A 90 -2.96 2.72 -1.26
N SER A 91 -2.17 1.74 -1.68
CA SER A 91 -0.71 1.88 -1.88
C SER A 91 -0.30 2.91 -2.94
N ILE A 92 -1.22 3.37 -3.79
CA ILE A 92 -0.98 4.43 -4.79
C ILE A 92 -0.99 5.85 -4.19
N ASN A 93 -1.40 6.01 -2.94
CA ASN A 93 -1.44 7.32 -2.29
C ASN A 93 -0.03 7.79 -1.94
N VAL A 94 0.36 8.98 -2.45
CA VAL A 94 1.69 9.57 -2.20
C VAL A 94 1.99 9.76 -0.71
N ALA A 95 0.97 10.02 0.11
CA ALA A 95 1.10 10.13 1.55
C ALA A 95 1.59 8.82 2.22
N ARG A 96 1.49 7.67 1.53
CA ARG A 96 2.05 6.40 1.97
C ARG A 96 3.51 6.22 1.54
N PHE A 97 3.90 6.77 0.39
CA PHE A 97 5.27 6.64 -0.10
C PHE A 97 6.24 7.50 0.70
N LEU A 98 5.82 8.70 1.07
CA LEU A 98 6.67 9.65 1.77
C LEU A 98 7.24 9.07 3.08
N PRO A 99 6.44 8.57 4.04
CA PRO A 99 6.99 7.95 5.24
C PRO A 99 7.78 6.66 4.95
N GLN A 100 7.42 5.89 3.92
CA GLN A 100 8.20 4.72 3.52
C GLN A 100 9.60 5.11 2.99
N SER A 101 9.78 6.30 2.44
CA SER A 101 11.10 6.76 2.03
C SER A 101 12.08 6.89 3.20
N PHE A 102 11.58 7.14 4.42
CA PHE A 102 12.40 7.29 5.62
C PHE A 102 13.14 6.00 6.00
N TYR A 103 12.59 4.83 5.68
CA TYR A 103 13.29 3.57 5.90
C TYR A 103 14.63 3.48 5.16
N TYR A 104 14.72 4.04 3.97
CA TYR A 104 15.95 4.05 3.18
C TYR A 104 17.00 5.00 3.77
N PHE A 105 16.58 6.17 4.24
CA PHE A 105 17.47 7.10 4.96
C PHE A 105 17.95 6.50 6.26
N TYR A 106 17.03 5.89 7.02
CA TYR A 106 17.38 5.23 8.28
C TYR A 106 18.36 4.08 8.07
N ALA A 107 18.10 3.20 7.11
CA ALA A 107 18.99 2.09 6.77
C ALA A 107 20.39 2.59 6.35
N TYR A 108 20.45 3.65 5.54
CA TYR A 108 21.72 4.27 5.16
C TYR A 108 22.45 4.87 6.36
N ALA A 109 21.75 5.56 7.24
CA ALA A 109 22.34 6.13 8.45
C ALA A 109 22.93 5.03 9.37
N GLN A 110 22.20 3.91 9.55
CA GLN A 110 22.71 2.75 10.31
C GLN A 110 23.96 2.16 9.65
N LEU A 111 23.97 2.02 8.32
CA LEU A 111 25.12 1.52 7.58
C LEU A 111 26.34 2.46 7.75
N CYS A 112 26.15 3.78 7.70
CA CYS A 112 27.21 4.75 7.97
C CYS A 112 27.84 4.58 9.36
N GLY A 113 27.04 4.22 10.37
CA GLY A 113 27.54 3.93 11.72
C GLY A 113 28.36 2.66 11.81
N LEU A 114 28.13 1.71 10.92
CA LEU A 114 28.82 0.40 10.92
C LEU A 114 30.13 0.40 10.11
N VAL A 115 30.13 1.00 8.93
CA VAL A 115 31.24 0.88 7.95
C VAL A 115 31.83 2.23 7.52
N GLY A 116 31.43 3.31 8.15
CA GLY A 116 31.73 4.66 7.66
C GLY A 116 30.77 5.07 6.53
N LYS A 117 30.97 6.25 5.96
CA LYS A 117 30.08 6.80 4.92
C LYS A 117 30.36 6.15 3.55
N PRO A 118 29.54 5.20 3.09
CA PRO A 118 29.70 4.61 1.77
C PRO A 118 29.33 5.63 0.67
N GLU A 119 30.07 5.61 -0.45
CA GLU A 119 29.78 6.48 -1.59
C GLU A 119 28.45 6.14 -2.26
N GLU A 120 28.15 4.84 -2.40
CA GLU A 120 26.93 4.34 -3.02
C GLU A 120 26.48 3.04 -2.34
N VAL A 121 25.17 2.84 -2.29
CA VAL A 121 24.54 1.62 -1.75
C VAL A 121 23.62 0.97 -2.77
N VAL A 122 23.40 -0.33 -2.62
CA VAL A 122 22.41 -1.11 -3.38
C VAL A 122 21.35 -1.61 -2.40
N PHE A 123 20.09 -1.33 -2.69
CA PHE A 123 18.96 -1.86 -1.93
C PHE A 123 18.28 -3.01 -2.68
N SER A 124 18.17 -4.17 -2.04
CA SER A 124 17.31 -5.26 -2.51
C SER A 124 15.95 -5.16 -1.82
N VAL A 125 14.91 -5.00 -2.62
CA VAL A 125 13.56 -4.67 -2.13
C VAL A 125 12.58 -5.72 -2.66
N PRO A 126 12.08 -6.61 -1.79
CA PRO A 126 10.95 -7.47 -2.15
C PRO A 126 9.72 -6.60 -2.45
N SER A 127 9.21 -6.69 -3.66
CA SER A 127 8.17 -5.79 -4.14
C SER A 127 7.01 -6.54 -4.80
N GLY A 128 5.79 -6.32 -4.30
CA GLY A 128 4.55 -6.72 -4.93
C GLY A 128 3.93 -5.54 -5.70
N ASN A 129 3.35 -4.58 -4.98
CA ASN A 129 2.70 -3.39 -5.53
C ASN A 129 3.66 -2.22 -5.79
N PHE A 130 4.95 -2.40 -5.58
CA PHE A 130 6.02 -1.44 -5.84
C PHE A 130 5.94 -0.10 -5.07
N GLY A 131 5.06 0.04 -4.09
CA GLY A 131 4.99 1.22 -3.22
C GLY A 131 6.28 1.45 -2.45
N ASN A 132 6.86 0.39 -1.90
CA ASN A 132 8.11 0.43 -1.15
C ASN A 132 9.31 0.84 -2.02
N ILE A 133 9.49 0.28 -3.20
CA ILE A 133 10.59 0.64 -4.11
C ILE A 133 10.39 2.04 -4.71
N THR A 134 9.14 2.45 -4.94
CA THR A 134 8.82 3.82 -5.35
C THR A 134 9.26 4.82 -4.29
N ALA A 135 9.04 4.53 -3.01
CA ALA A 135 9.55 5.33 -1.90
C ALA A 135 11.09 5.41 -1.89
N GLY A 136 11.76 4.29 -2.22
CA GLY A 136 13.22 4.27 -2.39
C GLY A 136 13.70 5.15 -3.56
N LEU A 137 12.97 5.14 -4.68
CA LEU A 137 13.26 6.03 -5.81
C LEU A 137 13.06 7.51 -5.43
N MET A 138 12.06 7.82 -4.60
CA MET A 138 11.90 9.17 -4.03
C MET A 138 13.11 9.54 -3.16
N ALA A 139 13.52 8.65 -2.25
CA ALA A 139 14.70 8.86 -1.40
C ALA A 139 15.97 9.11 -2.24
N LYS A 140 16.18 8.34 -3.32
CA LYS A 140 17.27 8.58 -4.26
C LYS A 140 17.17 9.96 -4.91
N ARG A 141 15.98 10.39 -5.33
CA ARG A 141 15.76 11.74 -5.89
C ARG A 141 15.96 12.86 -4.89
N MET A 142 15.78 12.58 -3.61
CA MET A 142 16.05 13.49 -2.49
C MET A 142 17.56 13.57 -2.13
N GLY A 143 18.42 12.81 -2.82
CA GLY A 143 19.86 12.85 -2.64
C GLY A 143 20.47 11.67 -1.88
N LEU A 144 19.68 10.63 -1.54
CA LEU A 144 20.25 9.42 -0.96
C LEU A 144 21.16 8.73 -1.99
N PRO A 145 22.45 8.37 -1.64
CA PRO A 145 23.39 7.83 -2.58
C PRO A 145 23.12 6.36 -2.91
N VAL A 146 22.07 6.14 -3.67
CA VAL A 146 21.66 4.80 -4.13
C VAL A 146 22.18 4.56 -5.54
N LYS A 147 23.03 3.56 -5.69
CA LYS A 147 23.51 3.10 -7.00
C LYS A 147 22.37 2.53 -7.81
N ARG A 148 21.71 1.51 -7.27
CA ARG A 148 20.57 0.82 -7.90
C ARG A 148 19.68 0.14 -6.87
N PHE A 149 18.48 -0.19 -7.31
CA PHE A 149 17.57 -1.08 -6.60
C PHE A 149 17.53 -2.44 -7.30
N ILE A 150 17.39 -3.50 -6.53
CA ILE A 150 17.05 -4.83 -6.99
C ILE A 150 15.60 -5.06 -6.61
N ALA A 151 14.69 -5.01 -7.59
CA ALA A 151 13.29 -5.33 -7.38
C ALA A 151 13.12 -6.85 -7.36
N ALA A 152 13.11 -7.43 -6.17
CA ALA A 152 12.89 -8.86 -6.00
C ALA A 152 11.39 -9.16 -6.07
N ASN A 153 10.97 -9.93 -7.04
CA ASN A 153 9.58 -10.37 -7.21
C ASN A 153 9.50 -11.90 -7.25
N ASN A 154 8.32 -12.41 -6.92
CA ASN A 154 7.98 -13.82 -6.99
C ASN A 154 7.49 -14.20 -8.42
N ARG A 155 6.68 -15.26 -8.54
CA ARG A 155 6.08 -15.70 -9.82
C ARG A 155 5.24 -14.64 -10.53
N ASN A 156 4.78 -13.62 -9.81
CA ASN A 156 4.04 -12.49 -10.37
C ASN A 156 5.05 -11.49 -10.96
N ASP A 157 5.62 -11.83 -12.10
CA ASP A 157 6.78 -11.20 -12.72
C ASP A 157 6.45 -10.18 -13.84
N VAL A 158 5.21 -9.68 -13.87
CA VAL A 158 4.75 -8.72 -14.91
C VAL A 158 5.69 -7.53 -15.04
N PHE A 159 6.16 -6.99 -13.92
CA PHE A 159 7.08 -5.85 -13.94
C PHE A 159 8.47 -6.23 -14.46
N LEU A 160 8.97 -7.42 -14.14
CA LEU A 160 10.23 -7.92 -14.70
C LEU A 160 10.14 -8.07 -16.23
N GLN A 161 9.02 -8.59 -16.74
CA GLN A 161 8.79 -8.71 -18.19
C GLN A 161 8.72 -7.32 -18.84
N TYR A 162 8.05 -6.37 -18.19
CA TYR A 162 8.04 -4.98 -18.65
C TYR A 162 9.46 -4.39 -18.74
N LEU A 163 10.29 -4.58 -17.73
CA LEU A 163 11.68 -4.09 -17.76
C LEU A 163 12.51 -4.72 -18.89
N ARG A 164 12.22 -5.96 -19.25
CA ARG A 164 12.94 -6.67 -20.31
C ARG A 164 12.46 -6.31 -21.72
N THR A 165 11.18 -6.09 -21.87
CA THR A 165 10.53 -5.96 -23.20
C THR A 165 10.09 -4.53 -23.54
N GLY A 166 9.98 -3.65 -22.53
CA GLY A 166 9.37 -2.33 -22.68
C GLY A 166 7.83 -2.35 -22.82
N VAL A 167 7.21 -3.53 -22.84
CA VAL A 167 5.77 -3.69 -23.01
C VAL A 167 5.14 -4.17 -21.70
N TYR A 168 4.20 -3.37 -21.16
CA TYR A 168 3.46 -3.74 -19.97
C TYR A 168 2.23 -4.57 -20.32
N THR A 169 2.26 -5.86 -19.97
CA THR A 169 1.16 -6.80 -20.22
C THR A 169 0.60 -7.31 -18.90
N PRO A 170 -0.53 -6.76 -18.42
CA PRO A 170 -1.18 -7.24 -17.19
C PRO A 170 -1.56 -8.73 -17.31
N ARG A 171 -1.37 -9.46 -16.23
CA ARG A 171 -1.80 -10.86 -16.06
C ARG A 171 -2.47 -11.04 -14.70
N PRO A 172 -3.42 -11.97 -14.57
CA PRO A 172 -3.94 -12.35 -13.27
C PRO A 172 -2.81 -12.77 -12.32
N SER A 173 -2.87 -12.35 -11.07
CA SER A 173 -1.91 -12.78 -10.06
C SER A 173 -2.15 -14.25 -9.67
N VAL A 174 -1.06 -14.96 -9.42
CA VAL A 174 -1.10 -16.33 -8.91
C VAL A 174 -0.68 -16.34 -7.45
N ALA A 175 -1.28 -17.25 -6.67
CA ALA A 175 -0.90 -17.45 -5.29
C ALA A 175 0.56 -17.95 -5.21
N THR A 176 1.28 -17.43 -4.25
CA THR A 176 2.67 -17.81 -3.95
C THR A 176 2.79 -18.12 -2.47
N ILE A 177 3.81 -18.88 -2.14
CA ILE A 177 4.14 -19.22 -0.75
C ILE A 177 4.84 -18.02 -0.12
#